data_d2cefd0ac54e3ef55425a4e14b33fb19
#
_entry.id   d2cefd0ac54e3ef55425a4e14b33fb19
#
_cell.length_a   1.000
_cell.length_b   1.000
_cell.length_c   1.000
_cell.angle_alpha   90.00
_cell.angle_beta   90.00
_cell.angle_gamma   90.00
#
_symmetry.space_group_name_H-M   'P 1'
#
loop_
_entity.id
_entity.type
_entity.pdbx_description
1 polymer ?
#
loop_
_entity_poly.entity_id
_entity_poly.type
_entity_poly.pdbx_seq_one_letter_code
_entity_poly.pdbx_strand_id
1 'polypeptide(L)'
;MNNYNTAICIVGICLVITALVITALVIFINHLRTKKTIDRIENMLNEAAKGNFSEKSFDETRLSSLESRFAHYLSASVVSARNVELEKDKIKSLIADISHQTKTPIANLLLYSELLLEDDTDNLSVQMRENIVQLHAQSEKLQFLIASLVKLSRLENGILQLSPQEEALKSMLTLAVKETEFKARAKGLELILHDTDEKAYFDSKWTLEAICNILDNALKYTNEGTISLSVTAYEMFVRIDIKDSGIGIKEEELPKIFSRFYRSEDTKNMEGVGIGLYLSRQILSEEGGYIKVSSVYGQGSTFSVFLPKSA
;
A
#
# COMPACT_ATOMS: atom_id res chain seq x y z
N MET A 1 -41.35 -29.86 77.05
CA MET A 1 -41.54 -29.53 75.62
C MET A 1 -40.58 -28.43 75.08
N ASN A 2 -40.10 -27.48 75.91
CA ASN A 2 -39.24 -26.38 75.47
C ASN A 2 -37.79 -26.84 75.08
N ASN A 3 -37.20 -27.83 75.78
CA ASN A 3 -35.82 -28.28 75.50
C ASN A 3 -35.66 -29.03 74.18
N TYR A 4 -36.68 -29.70 73.67
CA TYR A 4 -36.65 -30.41 72.40
C TYR A 4 -36.69 -29.45 71.21
N ASN A 5 -37.48 -28.37 71.29
CA ASN A 5 -37.54 -27.38 70.23
C ASN A 5 -36.27 -26.53 70.14
N THR A 6 -35.60 -26.25 71.22
CA THR A 6 -34.31 -25.55 71.27
C THR A 6 -33.21 -26.40 70.67
N ALA A 7 -33.16 -27.71 70.92
CA ALA A 7 -32.20 -28.63 70.34
C ALA A 7 -32.35 -28.76 68.81
N ILE A 8 -33.58 -28.85 68.31
CA ILE A 8 -33.87 -28.86 66.85
C ILE A 8 -33.44 -27.57 66.17
N CYS A 9 -33.69 -26.40 66.79
CA CYS A 9 -33.24 -25.12 66.28
C CYS A 9 -31.70 -25.02 66.23
N ILE A 10 -31.00 -25.49 67.25
CA ILE A 10 -29.53 -25.47 67.26
C ILE A 10 -28.94 -26.38 66.16
N VAL A 11 -29.51 -27.58 65.98
CA VAL A 11 -29.10 -28.48 64.89
C VAL A 11 -29.36 -27.88 63.51
N GLY A 12 -30.50 -27.24 63.32
CA GLY A 12 -30.83 -26.52 62.08
C GLY A 12 -29.87 -25.37 61.78
N ILE A 13 -29.49 -24.58 62.79
CA ILE A 13 -28.53 -23.48 62.64
C ILE A 13 -27.13 -24.06 62.30
N CYS A 14 -26.71 -25.14 62.97
CA CYS A 14 -25.44 -25.78 62.66
C CYS A 14 -25.37 -26.34 61.21
N LEU A 15 -26.45 -26.92 60.69
CA LEU A 15 -26.55 -27.40 59.30
C LEU A 15 -26.47 -26.26 58.31
N VAL A 16 -27.12 -25.11 58.57
CA VAL A 16 -27.04 -23.95 57.71
C VAL A 16 -25.64 -23.34 57.68
N ILE A 17 -24.98 -23.23 58.87
CA ILE A 17 -23.60 -22.74 58.95
C ILE A 17 -22.63 -23.67 58.23
N THR A 18 -22.74 -24.98 58.38
CA THR A 18 -21.88 -25.95 57.66
C THR A 18 -22.12 -25.89 56.16
N ALA A 19 -23.36 -25.74 55.67
CA ALA A 19 -23.66 -25.57 54.24
C ALA A 19 -23.06 -24.26 53.70
N LEU A 20 -23.13 -23.15 54.46
CA LEU A 20 -22.50 -21.88 54.06
C LEU A 20 -20.98 -21.97 54.01
N VAL A 21 -20.35 -22.65 54.95
CA VAL A 21 -18.89 -22.88 54.95
C VAL A 21 -18.46 -23.73 53.72
N ILE A 22 -19.20 -24.79 53.45
CA ILE A 22 -18.91 -25.66 52.32
C ILE A 22 -19.08 -24.87 50.99
N THR A 23 -20.16 -24.12 50.82
CA THR A 23 -20.36 -23.29 49.62
C THR A 23 -19.27 -22.23 49.45
N ALA A 24 -18.86 -21.55 50.51
CA ALA A 24 -17.78 -20.58 50.49
C ALA A 24 -16.45 -21.24 50.11
N LEU A 25 -16.18 -22.44 50.65
CA LEU A 25 -14.97 -23.22 50.33
C LEU A 25 -14.95 -23.63 48.86
N VAL A 26 -16.06 -24.12 48.32
CA VAL A 26 -16.21 -24.52 46.91
C VAL A 26 -15.99 -23.29 45.97
N ILE A 27 -16.60 -22.15 46.29
CA ILE A 27 -16.43 -20.89 45.54
C ILE A 27 -14.96 -20.48 45.59
N PHE A 28 -14.30 -20.53 46.72
CA PHE A 28 -12.88 -20.16 46.88
C PHE A 28 -11.97 -21.08 46.07
N ILE A 29 -12.17 -22.41 46.14
CA ILE A 29 -11.41 -23.37 45.36
C ILE A 29 -11.62 -23.15 43.85
N ASN A 30 -12.84 -22.92 43.38
CA ASN A 30 -13.13 -22.63 41.99
C ASN A 30 -12.46 -21.30 41.52
N HIS A 31 -12.49 -20.27 42.38
CA HIS A 31 -11.81 -19.00 42.05
C HIS A 31 -10.29 -19.20 41.87
N LEU A 32 -9.65 -19.93 42.80
CA LEU A 32 -8.21 -20.25 42.69
C LEU A 32 -7.88 -21.06 41.43
N ARG A 33 -8.72 -22.04 41.06
CA ARG A 33 -8.56 -22.84 39.85
C ARG A 33 -8.68 -22.00 38.60
N THR A 34 -9.70 -21.17 38.53
CA THR A 34 -9.95 -20.27 37.37
C THR A 34 -8.79 -19.27 37.21
N LYS A 35 -8.34 -18.64 38.31
CA LYS A 35 -7.20 -17.72 38.28
C LYS A 35 -5.96 -18.41 37.74
N LYS A 36 -5.62 -19.60 38.26
CA LYS A 36 -4.44 -20.38 37.79
C LYS A 36 -4.52 -20.75 36.31
N THR A 37 -5.72 -21.00 35.78
CA THR A 37 -5.95 -21.30 34.37
C THR A 37 -5.74 -20.06 33.49
N ILE A 38 -6.27 -18.91 33.93
CA ILE A 38 -6.11 -17.64 33.21
C ILE A 38 -4.64 -17.23 33.16
N ASP A 39 -3.93 -17.26 34.31
CA ASP A 39 -2.51 -16.93 34.41
C ASP A 39 -1.66 -17.85 33.48
N ARG A 40 -2.06 -19.13 33.35
CA ARG A 40 -1.39 -20.08 32.48
C ARG A 40 -1.59 -19.75 31.00
N ILE A 41 -2.81 -19.41 30.58
CA ILE A 41 -3.13 -19.01 29.21
C ILE A 41 -2.41 -17.69 28.85
N GLU A 42 -2.38 -16.74 29.77
CA GLU A 42 -1.66 -15.46 29.58
C GLU A 42 -0.17 -15.66 29.38
N ASN A 43 0.44 -16.53 30.18
CA ASN A 43 1.86 -16.89 30.03
C ASN A 43 2.13 -17.59 28.69
N MET A 44 1.25 -18.49 28.25
CA MET A 44 1.36 -19.14 26.94
C MET A 44 1.29 -18.14 25.79
N LEU A 45 0.37 -17.18 25.84
CA LEU A 45 0.27 -16.10 24.86
C LEU A 45 1.53 -15.22 24.82
N ASN A 46 2.06 -14.87 26.00
CA ASN A 46 3.26 -14.04 26.10
C ASN A 46 4.52 -14.76 25.59
N GLU A 47 4.66 -16.05 25.86
CA GLU A 47 5.77 -16.88 25.34
C GLU A 47 5.64 -17.10 23.83
N ALA A 48 4.42 -17.33 23.32
CA ALA A 48 4.17 -17.43 21.90
C ALA A 48 4.49 -16.11 21.15
N ALA A 49 4.13 -14.96 21.73
CA ALA A 49 4.45 -13.64 21.17
C ALA A 49 5.97 -13.38 21.09
N LYS A 50 6.76 -14.01 21.96
CA LYS A 50 8.24 -13.94 21.95
C LYS A 50 8.89 -14.99 21.03
N GLY A 51 8.11 -15.86 20.40
CA GLY A 51 8.60 -16.94 19.56
C GLY A 51 9.22 -18.13 20.34
N ASN A 52 9.13 -18.16 21.67
CA ASN A 52 9.75 -19.15 22.57
C ASN A 52 8.70 -20.07 23.19
N PHE A 53 7.89 -20.72 22.37
CA PHE A 53 6.87 -21.61 22.88
C PHE A 53 7.43 -23.00 23.19
N SER A 54 7.25 -23.49 24.46
CA SER A 54 7.54 -24.87 24.86
C SER A 54 6.41 -25.44 25.72
N GLU A 55 5.96 -26.64 25.39
CA GLU A 55 4.94 -27.38 26.12
C GLU A 55 5.53 -27.90 27.46
N LYS A 56 5.07 -27.37 28.59
CA LYS A 56 5.71 -27.63 29.92
C LYS A 56 4.97 -28.59 30.83
N SER A 57 3.77 -29.12 30.54
CA SER A 57 3.08 -30.06 31.42
C SER A 57 2.08 -30.96 30.73
N PHE A 58 2.22 -32.27 30.97
CA PHE A 58 1.24 -33.29 30.60
C PHE A 58 0.34 -33.57 31.81
N ASP A 59 -0.94 -33.20 31.73
CA ASP A 59 -1.96 -33.58 32.71
C ASP A 59 -3.18 -34.06 31.92
N GLU A 60 -3.74 -35.24 32.24
CA GLU A 60 -4.79 -35.92 31.47
C GLU A 60 -6.20 -35.28 31.61
N THR A 61 -6.29 -33.98 31.73
CA THR A 61 -7.55 -33.26 31.86
C THR A 61 -8.01 -32.68 30.54
N ARG A 62 -9.33 -32.46 30.38
CA ARG A 62 -9.91 -31.74 29.22
C ARG A 62 -9.26 -30.38 28.98
N LEU A 63 -8.77 -29.75 30.04
CA LEU A 63 -8.06 -28.46 29.99
C LEU A 63 -6.69 -28.63 29.31
N SER A 64 -5.94 -29.68 29.63
CA SER A 64 -4.67 -29.98 28.97
C SER A 64 -4.82 -30.25 27.48
N SER A 65 -5.87 -30.95 27.07
CA SER A 65 -6.18 -31.14 25.65
C SER A 65 -6.47 -29.80 24.91
N LEU A 66 -7.12 -28.86 25.57
CA LEU A 66 -7.40 -27.53 25.02
C LEU A 66 -6.13 -26.68 24.96
N GLU A 67 -5.30 -26.74 25.99
CA GLU A 67 -3.98 -26.10 26.03
C GLU A 67 -3.09 -26.62 24.91
N SER A 68 -3.01 -27.93 24.69
CA SER A 68 -2.21 -28.54 23.62
C SER A 68 -2.70 -28.12 22.23
N ARG A 69 -4.02 -28.10 21.99
CA ARG A 69 -4.59 -27.62 20.71
C ARG A 69 -4.32 -26.15 20.47
N PHE A 70 -4.39 -25.34 21.51
CA PHE A 70 -4.11 -23.91 21.42
C PHE A 70 -2.63 -23.65 21.16
N ALA A 71 -1.75 -24.39 21.85
CA ALA A 71 -0.32 -24.39 21.62
C ALA A 71 0.05 -24.74 20.17
N HIS A 72 -0.55 -25.82 19.67
CA HIS A 72 -0.35 -26.25 18.29
C HIS A 72 -0.82 -25.18 17.28
N TYR A 73 -1.96 -24.54 17.54
CA TYR A 73 -2.47 -23.44 16.69
C TYR A 73 -1.54 -22.23 16.70
N LEU A 74 -1.07 -21.80 17.88
CA LEU A 74 -0.13 -20.69 18.00
C LEU A 74 1.20 -20.98 17.32
N SER A 75 1.77 -22.17 17.53
CA SER A 75 3.03 -22.57 16.88
C SER A 75 2.90 -22.63 15.36
N ALA A 76 1.78 -23.18 14.85
CA ALA A 76 1.49 -23.19 13.42
C ALA A 76 1.32 -21.77 12.85
N SER A 77 0.68 -20.86 13.59
CA SER A 77 0.52 -19.45 13.20
C SER A 77 1.86 -18.72 13.14
N VAL A 78 2.75 -18.91 14.13
CA VAL A 78 4.09 -18.31 14.15
C VAL A 78 4.95 -18.85 12.99
N VAL A 79 4.91 -20.17 12.74
CA VAL A 79 5.61 -20.78 11.61
C VAL A 79 5.08 -20.25 10.27
N SER A 80 3.75 -20.12 10.13
CA SER A 80 3.13 -19.56 8.93
C SER A 80 3.55 -18.11 8.71
N ALA A 81 3.51 -17.25 9.74
CA ALA A 81 3.96 -15.87 9.66
C ALA A 81 5.44 -15.76 9.25
N ARG A 82 6.29 -16.61 9.82
CA ARG A 82 7.72 -16.67 9.46
C ARG A 82 7.94 -17.13 8.01
N ASN A 83 7.16 -18.11 7.54
CA ASN A 83 7.26 -18.57 6.15
C ASN A 83 6.84 -17.46 5.16
N VAL A 84 5.78 -16.72 5.47
CA VAL A 84 5.34 -15.57 4.67
C VAL A 84 6.46 -14.51 4.60
N GLU A 85 7.13 -14.20 5.71
CA GLU A 85 8.25 -13.25 5.73
C GLU A 85 9.46 -13.76 4.92
N LEU A 86 9.79 -15.05 5.01
CA LEU A 86 10.85 -15.66 4.20
C LEU A 86 10.54 -15.67 2.71
N GLU A 87 9.27 -15.90 2.32
CA GLU A 87 8.86 -15.81 0.92
C GLU A 87 8.90 -14.37 0.41
N LYS A 88 8.47 -13.42 1.24
CA LYS A 88 8.59 -12.00 0.95
C LYS A 88 10.05 -11.60 0.69
N ASP A 89 10.99 -12.05 1.53
CA ASP A 89 12.42 -11.74 1.33
C ASP A 89 13.01 -12.42 0.08
N LYS A 90 12.58 -13.63 -0.27
CA LYS A 90 12.94 -14.27 -1.55
C LYS A 90 12.43 -13.48 -2.76
N ILE A 91 11.19 -13.02 -2.72
CA ILE A 91 10.61 -12.18 -3.77
C ILE A 91 11.38 -10.87 -3.91
N LYS A 92 11.76 -10.24 -2.78
CA LYS A 92 12.60 -9.04 -2.77
C LYS A 92 13.92 -9.26 -3.51
N SER A 93 14.64 -10.34 -3.14
CA SER A 93 15.91 -10.68 -3.77
C SER A 93 15.75 -10.94 -5.26
N LEU A 94 14.76 -11.76 -5.65
CA LEU A 94 14.49 -12.08 -7.05
C LEU A 94 14.20 -10.82 -7.89
N ILE A 95 13.45 -9.88 -7.36
CA ILE A 95 13.14 -8.63 -8.07
C ILE A 95 14.36 -7.74 -8.21
N ALA A 96 15.21 -7.67 -7.17
CA ALA A 96 16.47 -6.96 -7.24
C ALA A 96 17.39 -7.58 -8.31
N ASP A 97 17.50 -8.90 -8.34
CA ASP A 97 18.31 -9.64 -9.33
C ASP A 97 17.78 -9.43 -10.76
N ILE A 98 16.46 -9.56 -10.98
CA ILE A 98 15.83 -9.30 -12.28
C ILE A 98 16.09 -7.85 -12.71
N SER A 99 15.94 -6.88 -11.79
CA SER A 99 16.19 -5.47 -12.08
C SER A 99 17.63 -5.22 -12.56
N HIS A 100 18.60 -5.79 -11.85
CA HIS A 100 20.02 -5.64 -12.21
C HIS A 100 20.38 -6.36 -13.52
N GLN A 101 19.90 -7.60 -13.68
CA GLN A 101 20.25 -8.42 -14.85
C GLN A 101 19.55 -8.01 -16.14
N THR A 102 18.38 -7.35 -16.05
CA THR A 102 17.66 -6.84 -17.23
C THR A 102 18.06 -5.42 -17.61
N LYS A 103 18.50 -4.60 -16.66
CA LYS A 103 18.92 -3.22 -16.93
C LYS A 103 20.08 -3.16 -17.93
N THR A 104 21.08 -4.02 -17.78
CA THR A 104 22.28 -4.03 -18.63
C THR A 104 21.99 -4.39 -20.08
N PRO A 105 21.31 -5.51 -20.43
CA PRO A 105 21.02 -5.83 -21.83
C PRO A 105 20.09 -4.80 -22.49
N ILE A 106 19.15 -4.21 -21.75
CA ILE A 106 18.28 -3.16 -22.29
C ILE A 106 19.07 -1.89 -22.57
N ALA A 107 19.96 -1.47 -21.66
CA ALA A 107 20.84 -0.32 -21.88
C ALA A 107 21.75 -0.53 -23.11
N ASN A 108 22.25 -1.76 -23.34
CA ASN A 108 23.02 -2.09 -24.52
C ASN A 108 22.17 -2.04 -25.80
N LEU A 109 20.92 -2.53 -25.76
CA LEU A 109 20.00 -2.44 -26.91
C LEU A 109 19.69 -0.98 -27.27
N LEU A 110 19.46 -0.13 -26.27
CA LEU A 110 19.27 1.30 -26.47
C LEU A 110 20.50 1.95 -27.09
N LEU A 111 21.67 1.72 -26.50
CA LEU A 111 22.94 2.26 -27.01
C LEU A 111 23.22 1.84 -28.46
N TYR A 112 23.06 0.55 -28.78
CA TYR A 112 23.28 0.08 -30.16
C TYR A 112 22.24 0.65 -31.12
N SER A 113 21.00 0.81 -30.72
CA SER A 113 19.98 1.43 -31.57
C SER A 113 20.26 2.93 -31.81
N GLU A 114 20.75 3.66 -30.78
CA GLU A 114 21.18 5.05 -30.93
C GLU A 114 22.37 5.17 -31.86
N LEU A 115 23.43 4.36 -31.69
CA LEU A 115 24.60 4.36 -32.56
C LEU A 115 24.21 4.09 -34.02
N LEU A 116 23.28 3.15 -34.26
CA LEU A 116 22.80 2.87 -35.61
C LEU A 116 21.95 3.99 -36.22
N LEU A 117 21.30 4.81 -35.40
CA LEU A 117 20.52 5.98 -35.85
C LEU A 117 21.42 7.21 -36.10
N GLU A 118 22.51 7.35 -35.31
CA GLU A 118 23.50 8.42 -35.48
C GLU A 118 24.46 8.18 -36.66
N ASP A 119 24.66 6.92 -37.03
CA ASP A 119 25.55 6.57 -38.16
C ASP A 119 24.89 7.02 -39.46
N ASP A 120 25.38 8.16 -39.97
CA ASP A 120 24.88 8.88 -41.16
C ASP A 120 25.32 8.19 -42.47
N THR A 121 25.45 6.86 -42.44
CA THR A 121 25.77 6.08 -43.59
C THR A 121 24.57 6.04 -44.53
N ASP A 122 24.72 6.65 -45.70
CA ASP A 122 23.80 6.64 -46.86
C ASP A 122 23.34 5.24 -47.31
N ASN A 123 23.79 4.18 -46.60
CA ASN A 123 23.59 2.78 -46.94
C ASN A 123 22.44 2.09 -46.21
N LEU A 124 21.79 2.73 -45.21
CA LEU A 124 20.64 2.15 -44.52
C LEU A 124 19.36 2.35 -45.36
N SER A 125 18.71 1.26 -45.75
CA SER A 125 17.40 1.38 -46.40
C SER A 125 16.40 2.06 -45.43
N VAL A 126 15.43 2.78 -45.97
CA VAL A 126 14.35 3.43 -45.20
C VAL A 126 13.70 2.43 -44.23
N GLN A 127 13.44 1.21 -44.67
CA GLN A 127 12.88 0.13 -43.89
C GLN A 127 13.77 -0.25 -42.70
N MET A 128 15.09 -0.24 -42.86
CA MET A 128 16.04 -0.59 -41.81
C MET A 128 16.09 0.50 -40.74
N ARG A 129 16.04 1.76 -41.12
CA ARG A 129 15.95 2.91 -40.21
C ARG A 129 14.62 2.86 -39.38
N GLU A 130 13.51 2.59 -40.05
CA GLU A 130 12.21 2.40 -39.34
C GLU A 130 12.26 1.26 -38.35
N ASN A 131 12.85 0.12 -38.67
CA ASN A 131 13.01 -1.02 -37.79
C ASN A 131 13.86 -0.67 -36.55
N ILE A 132 14.94 0.10 -36.73
CA ILE A 132 15.81 0.55 -35.63
C ILE A 132 15.04 1.49 -34.69
N VAL A 133 14.29 2.45 -35.24
CA VAL A 133 13.42 3.34 -34.44
C VAL A 133 12.40 2.54 -33.62
N GLN A 134 11.78 1.55 -34.23
CA GLN A 134 10.85 0.65 -33.55
C GLN A 134 11.53 -0.14 -32.43
N LEU A 135 12.74 -0.68 -32.69
CA LEU A 135 13.50 -1.43 -31.70
C LEU A 135 13.90 -0.53 -30.52
N HIS A 136 14.34 0.70 -30.78
CA HIS A 136 14.65 1.69 -29.75
C HIS A 136 13.42 1.97 -28.87
N ALA A 137 12.28 2.29 -29.46
CA ALA A 137 11.04 2.58 -28.73
C ALA A 137 10.55 1.38 -27.89
N GLN A 138 10.70 0.13 -28.40
CA GLN A 138 10.36 -1.06 -27.62
C GLN A 138 11.33 -1.29 -26.46
N SER A 139 12.60 -0.97 -26.62
CA SER A 139 13.62 -1.08 -25.59
C SER A 139 13.40 -0.07 -24.47
N GLU A 140 13.06 1.19 -24.79
CA GLU A 140 12.66 2.22 -23.80
C GLU A 140 11.42 1.78 -23.03
N LYS A 141 10.42 1.27 -23.71
CA LYS A 141 9.19 0.76 -23.09
C LYS A 141 9.48 -0.37 -22.13
N LEU A 142 10.37 -1.31 -22.51
CA LEU A 142 10.76 -2.43 -21.63
C LEU A 142 11.55 -1.95 -20.41
N GLN A 143 12.46 -1.00 -20.58
CA GLN A 143 13.20 -0.37 -19.48
C GLN A 143 12.25 0.30 -18.49
N PHE A 144 11.28 1.07 -18.98
CA PHE A 144 10.26 1.71 -18.15
C PHE A 144 9.39 0.68 -17.39
N LEU A 145 8.97 -0.41 -18.06
CA LEU A 145 8.21 -1.50 -17.47
C LEU A 145 8.93 -2.12 -16.27
N ILE A 146 10.18 -2.48 -16.47
CA ILE A 146 11.01 -3.13 -15.44
C ILE A 146 11.23 -2.17 -14.28
N ALA A 147 11.59 -0.92 -14.55
CA ALA A 147 11.77 0.10 -13.51
C ALA A 147 10.51 0.30 -12.67
N SER A 148 9.34 0.37 -13.32
CA SER A 148 8.04 0.52 -12.67
C SER A 148 7.67 -0.71 -11.84
N LEU A 149 7.93 -1.93 -12.35
CA LEU A 149 7.67 -3.18 -11.63
C LEU A 149 8.54 -3.31 -10.38
N VAL A 150 9.80 -2.91 -10.47
CA VAL A 150 10.74 -2.89 -9.33
C VAL A 150 10.29 -1.90 -8.26
N LYS A 151 9.92 -0.68 -8.65
CA LYS A 151 9.40 0.35 -7.74
C LYS A 151 8.15 -0.17 -7.02
N LEU A 152 7.20 -0.71 -7.79
CA LEU A 152 5.96 -1.25 -7.26
C LEU A 152 6.20 -2.39 -6.28
N SER A 153 7.05 -3.33 -6.64
CA SER A 153 7.38 -4.44 -5.75
C SER A 153 8.06 -4.00 -4.46
N ARG A 154 8.96 -3.03 -4.52
CA ARG A 154 9.59 -2.45 -3.32
C ARG A 154 8.56 -1.76 -2.42
N LEU A 155 7.60 -1.06 -2.99
CA LEU A 155 6.52 -0.41 -2.26
C LEU A 155 5.60 -1.44 -1.59
N GLU A 156 5.07 -2.40 -2.35
CA GLU A 156 4.13 -3.42 -1.85
C GLU A 156 4.73 -4.35 -0.79
N ASN A 157 6.02 -4.59 -0.86
CA ASN A 157 6.72 -5.41 0.12
C ASN A 157 7.23 -4.61 1.33
N GLY A 158 6.91 -3.31 1.44
CA GLY A 158 7.36 -2.44 2.54
C GLY A 158 8.89 -2.27 2.60
N ILE A 159 9.59 -2.52 1.46
CA ILE A 159 11.03 -2.31 1.36
C ILE A 159 11.32 -0.82 1.20
N LEU A 160 10.38 -0.13 0.57
CA LEU A 160 10.42 1.29 0.36
C LEU A 160 9.77 1.92 1.58
N GLN A 161 10.59 2.44 2.47
CA GLN A 161 10.11 3.22 3.60
C GLN A 161 9.93 4.66 3.14
N LEU A 162 8.69 5.12 3.15
CA LEU A 162 8.37 6.53 2.98
C LEU A 162 8.72 7.26 4.28
N SER A 163 9.16 8.50 4.15
CA SER A 163 9.50 9.37 5.28
C SER A 163 8.68 10.66 5.19
N PRO A 164 7.35 10.60 5.44
CA PRO A 164 6.51 11.79 5.38
C PRO A 164 6.97 12.83 6.40
N GLN A 165 6.97 14.09 5.98
CA GLN A 165 7.30 15.26 6.81
C GLN A 165 6.34 16.41 6.48
N GLU A 166 6.20 17.38 7.40
CA GLU A 166 5.44 18.58 7.11
C GLU A 166 6.21 19.47 6.16
N GLU A 167 5.75 19.57 4.92
CA GLU A 167 6.39 20.40 3.88
C GLU A 167 5.40 21.32 3.17
N ALA A 168 5.93 22.41 2.58
CA ALA A 168 5.12 23.33 1.77
C ALA A 168 4.83 22.71 0.40
N LEU A 169 3.57 22.68 0.01
CA LEU A 169 3.13 22.13 -1.29
C LEU A 169 3.64 22.96 -2.48
N LYS A 170 3.80 24.27 -2.30
CA LYS A 170 4.24 25.20 -3.36
C LYS A 170 5.55 24.76 -4.01
N SER A 171 6.55 24.37 -3.21
CA SER A 171 7.86 23.95 -3.73
C SER A 171 7.76 22.68 -4.57
N MET A 172 7.07 21.68 -4.09
CA MET A 172 6.86 20.40 -4.76
C MET A 172 6.03 20.56 -6.05
N LEU A 173 4.90 21.32 -6.00
CA LEU A 173 4.08 21.57 -7.17
C LEU A 173 4.80 22.41 -8.24
N THR A 174 5.61 23.39 -7.82
CA THR A 174 6.45 24.14 -8.75
C THR A 174 7.44 23.24 -9.47
N LEU A 175 8.04 22.28 -8.75
CA LEU A 175 8.96 21.32 -9.36
C LEU A 175 8.23 20.40 -10.34
N ALA A 176 7.06 19.88 -9.98
CA ALA A 176 6.23 19.05 -10.86
C ALA A 176 5.85 19.76 -12.16
N VAL A 177 5.44 21.02 -12.06
CA VAL A 177 5.13 21.87 -13.22
C VAL A 177 6.37 22.07 -14.09
N LYS A 178 7.53 22.37 -13.49
CA LYS A 178 8.76 22.57 -14.23
C LYS A 178 9.22 21.33 -14.99
N GLU A 179 9.07 20.13 -14.42
CA GLU A 179 9.42 18.87 -15.08
C GLU A 179 8.52 18.58 -16.29
N THR A 180 7.27 19.05 -16.27
CA THR A 180 6.27 18.80 -17.31
C THR A 180 6.09 19.95 -18.31
N GLU A 181 6.61 21.13 -17.98
CA GLU A 181 6.41 22.36 -18.78
C GLU A 181 6.90 22.25 -20.23
N PHE A 182 8.06 21.60 -20.45
CA PHE A 182 8.59 21.43 -21.81
C PHE A 182 7.64 20.59 -22.68
N LYS A 183 7.10 19.50 -22.13
CA LYS A 183 6.14 18.63 -22.83
C LYS A 183 4.82 19.38 -23.11
N ALA A 184 4.34 20.18 -22.15
CA ALA A 184 3.15 21.00 -22.31
C ALA A 184 3.30 22.01 -23.45
N ARG A 185 4.40 22.77 -23.44
CA ARG A 185 4.72 23.76 -24.48
C ARG A 185 4.88 23.13 -25.86
N ALA A 186 5.53 21.97 -25.95
CA ALA A 186 5.69 21.25 -27.22
C ALA A 186 4.34 20.84 -27.84
N LYS A 187 3.30 20.63 -27.01
CA LYS A 187 1.92 20.35 -27.45
C LYS A 187 1.05 21.60 -27.59
N GLY A 188 1.55 22.79 -27.25
CA GLY A 188 0.73 24.02 -27.25
C GLY A 188 -0.30 24.08 -26.11
N LEU A 189 -0.10 23.31 -25.05
CA LEU A 189 -0.99 23.29 -23.89
C LEU A 189 -0.58 24.37 -22.87
N GLU A 190 -1.56 25.00 -22.26
CA GLU A 190 -1.36 25.93 -21.16
C GLU A 190 -1.34 25.15 -19.83
N LEU A 191 -0.25 25.30 -19.05
CA LEU A 191 -0.09 24.69 -17.74
C LEU A 191 -0.16 25.78 -16.65
N ILE A 192 -1.20 25.72 -15.80
CA ILE A 192 -1.51 26.76 -14.81
C ILE A 192 -1.32 26.18 -13.40
N LEU A 193 -0.42 26.77 -12.61
CA LEU A 193 -0.31 26.52 -11.18
C LEU A 193 -0.91 27.69 -10.41
N HIS A 194 -2.00 27.43 -9.68
CA HIS A 194 -2.56 28.39 -8.74
C HIS A 194 -1.68 28.48 -7.49
N ASP A 195 -1.43 29.69 -7.04
CA ASP A 195 -0.58 29.93 -5.87
C ASP A 195 -1.19 29.35 -4.59
N THR A 196 -0.33 28.86 -3.69
CA THR A 196 -0.73 28.26 -2.42
C THR A 196 0.38 28.39 -1.38
N ASP A 197 0.00 28.64 -0.12
CA ASP A 197 0.89 28.60 1.03
C ASP A 197 0.61 27.40 1.94
N GLU A 198 -0.24 26.46 1.47
CA GLU A 198 -0.65 25.30 2.25
C GLU A 198 0.52 24.33 2.43
N LYS A 199 0.51 23.68 3.60
CA LYS A 199 1.42 22.61 3.96
C LYS A 199 0.63 21.30 4.15
N ALA A 200 1.33 20.18 3.97
CA ALA A 200 0.79 18.85 4.22
C ALA A 200 1.91 17.94 4.75
N TYR A 201 1.51 16.78 5.24
CA TYR A 201 2.43 15.74 5.71
C TYR A 201 2.61 14.69 4.62
N PHE A 202 3.79 14.67 3.98
CA PHE A 202 4.08 13.81 2.82
C PHE A 202 5.59 13.59 2.62
N ASP A 203 5.95 12.59 1.83
CA ASP A 203 7.33 12.38 1.36
C ASP A 203 7.51 13.12 0.02
N SER A 204 8.29 14.19 0.03
CA SER A 204 8.46 15.11 -1.11
C SER A 204 8.85 14.39 -2.41
N LYS A 205 9.71 13.38 -2.33
CA LYS A 205 10.18 12.63 -3.49
C LYS A 205 9.08 11.75 -4.10
N TRP A 206 8.37 11.02 -3.25
CA TRP A 206 7.40 10.04 -3.72
C TRP A 206 6.07 10.68 -4.10
N THR A 207 5.63 11.69 -3.34
CA THR A 207 4.46 12.50 -3.72
C THR A 207 4.72 13.26 -5.03
N LEU A 208 5.92 13.82 -5.24
CA LEU A 208 6.30 14.42 -6.53
C LEU A 208 6.14 13.41 -7.68
N GLU A 209 6.64 12.18 -7.52
CA GLU A 209 6.48 11.13 -8.53
C GLU A 209 5.00 10.82 -8.80
N ALA A 210 4.16 10.75 -7.74
CA ALA A 210 2.73 10.53 -7.89
C ALA A 210 2.04 11.66 -8.67
N ILE A 211 2.38 12.92 -8.37
CA ILE A 211 1.85 14.10 -9.07
C ILE A 211 2.33 14.13 -10.51
N CYS A 212 3.62 13.88 -10.79
CA CYS A 212 4.14 13.81 -12.15
C CYS A 212 3.48 12.72 -12.99
N ASN A 213 3.20 11.54 -12.44
CA ASN A 213 2.44 10.50 -13.13
C ASN A 213 1.03 10.95 -13.53
N ILE A 214 0.36 11.75 -12.69
CA ILE A 214 -0.98 12.29 -12.98
C ILE A 214 -0.87 13.38 -14.05
N LEU A 215 0.13 14.28 -13.95
CA LEU A 215 0.39 15.31 -14.93
C LEU A 215 0.77 14.75 -16.31
N ASP A 216 1.60 13.71 -16.35
CA ASP A 216 1.94 13.01 -17.60
C ASP A 216 0.69 12.42 -18.26
N ASN A 217 -0.25 11.89 -17.48
CA ASN A 217 -1.54 11.45 -18.01
C ASN A 217 -2.38 12.63 -18.53
N ALA A 218 -2.48 13.71 -17.78
CA ALA A 218 -3.19 14.91 -18.21
C ALA A 218 -2.62 15.44 -19.54
N LEU A 219 -1.30 15.56 -19.66
CA LEU A 219 -0.60 15.96 -20.88
C LEU A 219 -0.82 14.99 -22.03
N LYS A 220 -0.85 13.70 -21.75
CA LYS A 220 -1.02 12.66 -22.76
C LYS A 220 -2.41 12.70 -23.38
N TYR A 221 -3.45 12.87 -22.56
CA TYR A 221 -4.85 12.79 -22.98
C TYR A 221 -5.50 14.13 -23.31
N THR A 222 -4.74 15.24 -23.20
CA THR A 222 -5.16 16.57 -23.66
C THR A 222 -4.44 16.92 -24.94
N ASN A 223 -5.19 17.21 -25.99
CA ASN A 223 -4.63 17.65 -27.28
C ASN A 223 -4.59 19.17 -27.38
N GLU A 224 -5.60 19.86 -26.86
CA GLU A 224 -5.75 21.30 -26.87
C GLU A 224 -6.37 21.78 -25.56
N GLY A 225 -6.04 22.99 -25.12
CA GLY A 225 -6.62 23.65 -23.96
C GLY A 225 -5.66 23.74 -22.78
N THR A 226 -6.14 23.45 -21.57
CA THR A 226 -5.43 23.80 -20.33
C THR A 226 -5.34 22.63 -19.37
N ILE A 227 -4.23 22.59 -18.60
CA ILE A 227 -4.07 21.73 -17.42
C ILE A 227 -3.83 22.68 -16.24
N SER A 228 -4.62 22.55 -15.17
CA SER A 228 -4.51 23.42 -14.01
C SER A 228 -4.34 22.63 -12.73
N LEU A 229 -3.46 23.16 -11.85
CA LEU A 229 -3.23 22.66 -10.51
C LEU A 229 -3.75 23.68 -9.50
N SER A 230 -4.59 23.25 -8.57
CA SER A 230 -5.07 24.08 -7.47
C SER A 230 -5.07 23.31 -6.15
N VAL A 231 -4.96 24.04 -5.04
CA VAL A 231 -4.90 23.46 -3.69
C VAL A 231 -6.07 23.98 -2.86
N THR A 232 -6.73 23.11 -2.13
CA THR A 232 -7.81 23.46 -1.20
C THR A 232 -7.56 22.77 0.15
N ALA A 233 -7.52 23.56 1.21
CA ALA A 233 -7.35 23.03 2.57
C ALA A 233 -8.70 22.64 3.18
N TYR A 234 -8.71 21.47 3.84
CA TYR A 234 -9.79 20.97 4.70
C TYR A 234 -9.26 20.79 6.12
N GLU A 235 -10.10 20.36 7.02
CA GLU A 235 -9.74 20.17 8.44
C GLU A 235 -8.63 19.12 8.62
N MET A 236 -8.75 17.95 8.00
CA MET A 236 -7.82 16.82 8.17
C MET A 236 -6.90 16.63 6.96
N PHE A 237 -7.25 17.14 5.79
CA PHE A 237 -6.52 16.91 4.54
C PHE A 237 -6.31 18.21 3.77
N VAL A 238 -5.27 18.23 2.97
CA VAL A 238 -5.11 19.19 1.88
C VAL A 238 -5.37 18.46 0.57
N ARG A 239 -6.22 19.03 -0.28
CA ARG A 239 -6.56 18.49 -1.59
C ARG A 239 -5.81 19.25 -2.67
N ILE A 240 -5.14 18.52 -3.53
CA ILE A 240 -4.53 19.01 -4.76
C ILE A 240 -5.41 18.54 -5.92
N ASP A 241 -6.01 19.44 -6.66
CA ASP A 241 -6.77 19.13 -7.86
C ASP A 241 -5.89 19.36 -9.10
N ILE A 242 -5.75 18.33 -9.92
CA ILE A 242 -5.11 18.37 -11.24
C ILE A 242 -6.24 18.18 -12.24
N LYS A 243 -6.61 19.28 -12.92
CA LYS A 243 -7.71 19.32 -13.87
C LYS A 243 -7.16 19.45 -15.28
N ASP A 244 -7.61 18.61 -16.18
CA ASP A 244 -7.33 18.64 -17.61
C ASP A 244 -8.62 18.93 -18.43
N SER A 245 -8.45 19.48 -19.62
CA SER A 245 -9.50 19.68 -20.61
C SER A 245 -9.48 18.63 -21.73
N GLY A 246 -8.98 17.43 -21.41
CA GLY A 246 -8.76 16.35 -22.38
C GLY A 246 -10.02 15.56 -22.73
N ILE A 247 -9.80 14.36 -23.27
CA ILE A 247 -10.87 13.48 -23.75
C ILE A 247 -11.81 12.98 -22.65
N GLY A 248 -11.45 13.13 -21.37
CA GLY A 248 -12.21 12.56 -20.26
C GLY A 248 -12.17 11.04 -20.20
N ILE A 249 -12.90 10.47 -19.23
CA ILE A 249 -12.93 9.05 -18.92
C ILE A 249 -14.38 8.59 -18.88
N LYS A 250 -14.68 7.46 -19.52
CA LYS A 250 -16.01 6.85 -19.47
C LYS A 250 -16.35 6.39 -18.06
N GLU A 251 -17.60 6.54 -17.62
CA GLU A 251 -18.03 6.18 -16.26
C GLU A 251 -17.71 4.73 -15.88
N GLU A 252 -17.88 3.80 -16.82
CA GLU A 252 -17.58 2.38 -16.67
C GLU A 252 -16.09 2.06 -16.49
N GLU A 253 -15.20 2.99 -16.85
CA GLU A 253 -13.75 2.86 -16.74
C GLU A 253 -13.20 3.46 -15.43
N LEU A 254 -13.90 4.42 -14.81
CA LEU A 254 -13.47 5.10 -13.58
C LEU A 254 -13.01 4.14 -12.46
N PRO A 255 -13.70 3.02 -12.16
CA PRO A 255 -13.23 2.07 -11.16
C PRO A 255 -11.96 1.32 -11.56
N LYS A 256 -11.64 1.24 -12.86
CA LYS A 256 -10.59 0.40 -13.42
C LYS A 256 -9.28 1.16 -13.66
N ILE A 257 -9.32 2.50 -13.81
CA ILE A 257 -8.12 3.29 -14.17
C ILE A 257 -6.97 3.20 -13.16
N PHE A 258 -7.27 2.84 -11.91
CA PHE A 258 -6.29 2.59 -10.86
C PHE A 258 -5.87 1.11 -10.76
N SER A 259 -6.27 0.25 -11.69
CA SER A 259 -5.83 -1.16 -11.74
C SER A 259 -4.49 -1.27 -12.47
N ARG A 260 -3.69 -2.28 -12.10
CA ARG A 260 -2.40 -2.57 -12.76
C ARG A 260 -2.62 -2.90 -14.23
N PHE A 261 -1.79 -2.32 -15.09
CA PHE A 261 -1.80 -2.56 -16.55
C PHE A 261 -3.10 -2.20 -17.25
N TYR A 262 -4.00 -1.48 -16.57
CA TYR A 262 -5.26 -1.06 -17.18
C TYR A 262 -5.01 0.09 -18.18
N ARG A 263 -5.63 -0.04 -19.34
CA ARG A 263 -5.66 0.97 -20.41
C ARG A 263 -7.03 0.91 -21.09
N SER A 264 -7.62 2.07 -21.33
CA SER A 264 -8.87 2.17 -22.10
C SER A 264 -8.66 1.65 -23.54
N GLU A 265 -9.69 1.01 -24.10
CA GLU A 265 -9.71 0.59 -25.50
C GLU A 265 -9.45 1.77 -26.45
N ASP A 266 -10.03 2.93 -26.15
CA ASP A 266 -9.91 4.14 -26.98
C ASP A 266 -8.49 4.72 -27.00
N THR A 267 -7.65 4.34 -26.03
CA THR A 267 -6.29 4.87 -25.86
C THR A 267 -5.19 3.82 -25.98
N LYS A 268 -5.51 2.62 -26.45
CA LYS A 268 -4.53 1.51 -26.59
C LYS A 268 -3.32 1.86 -27.49
N ASN A 269 -3.52 2.72 -28.46
CA ASN A 269 -2.47 3.15 -29.40
C ASN A 269 -1.58 4.27 -28.85
N MET A 270 -1.94 4.90 -27.73
CA MET A 270 -1.11 5.93 -27.10
C MET A 270 0.00 5.27 -26.28
N GLU A 271 1.12 5.95 -26.06
CA GLU A 271 2.22 5.44 -25.23
C GLU A 271 1.79 5.18 -23.80
N GLY A 272 2.42 4.23 -23.13
CA GLY A 272 2.25 3.97 -21.71
C GLY A 272 1.91 2.52 -21.39
N VAL A 273 2.09 2.17 -20.12
CA VAL A 273 2.05 0.79 -19.63
C VAL A 273 0.84 0.52 -18.72
N GLY A 274 0.18 1.58 -18.21
CA GLY A 274 -0.94 1.45 -17.28
C GLY A 274 -0.53 1.15 -15.84
N ILE A 275 0.68 1.58 -15.42
CA ILE A 275 1.17 1.41 -14.04
C ILE A 275 1.15 2.72 -13.26
N GLY A 276 1.27 3.87 -13.92
CA GLY A 276 1.48 5.17 -13.27
C GLY A 276 0.41 5.53 -12.24
N LEU A 277 -0.88 5.49 -12.60
CA LEU A 277 -1.98 5.79 -11.68
C LEU A 277 -2.09 4.80 -10.52
N TYR A 278 -1.83 3.51 -10.78
CA TYR A 278 -1.77 2.51 -9.73
C TYR A 278 -0.66 2.82 -8.73
N LEU A 279 0.55 3.12 -9.22
CA LEU A 279 1.70 3.50 -8.38
C LEU A 279 1.40 4.77 -7.57
N SER A 280 0.83 5.81 -8.20
CA SER A 280 0.42 7.02 -7.50
C SER A 280 -0.57 6.73 -6.37
N ARG A 281 -1.57 5.87 -6.60
CA ARG A 281 -2.52 5.46 -5.57
C ARG A 281 -1.85 4.73 -4.41
N GLN A 282 -0.88 3.84 -4.68
CA GLN A 282 -0.15 3.12 -3.64
C GLN A 282 0.72 4.06 -2.80
N ILE A 283 1.49 4.96 -3.43
CA ILE A 283 2.31 5.97 -2.74
C ILE A 283 1.44 6.79 -1.79
N LEU A 284 0.36 7.37 -2.31
CA LEU A 284 -0.53 8.22 -1.52
C LEU A 284 -1.20 7.46 -0.37
N SER A 285 -1.56 6.19 -0.58
CA SER A 285 -2.14 5.34 0.46
C SER A 285 -1.16 5.03 1.59
N GLU A 286 0.11 4.78 1.27
CA GLU A 286 1.17 4.55 2.26
C GLU A 286 1.49 5.82 3.08
N GLU A 287 1.22 7.01 2.54
CA GLU A 287 1.33 8.29 3.24
C GLU A 287 0.09 8.65 4.08
N GLY A 288 -0.92 7.76 4.14
CA GLY A 288 -2.19 8.03 4.82
C GLY A 288 -3.13 8.95 4.03
N GLY A 289 -2.79 9.25 2.79
CA GLY A 289 -3.60 10.01 1.84
C GLY A 289 -4.45 9.13 0.92
N TYR A 290 -5.07 9.73 -0.08
CA TYR A 290 -5.81 9.01 -1.11
C TYR A 290 -6.01 9.86 -2.36
N ILE A 291 -6.44 9.21 -3.45
CA ILE A 291 -6.74 9.86 -4.73
C ILE A 291 -8.18 9.57 -5.17
N LYS A 292 -8.85 10.58 -5.70
CA LYS A 292 -10.16 10.47 -6.35
C LYS A 292 -10.09 11.01 -7.77
N VAL A 293 -11.05 10.61 -8.61
CA VAL A 293 -11.20 11.12 -9.97
C VAL A 293 -12.65 11.49 -10.20
N SER A 294 -12.86 12.60 -10.88
CA SER A 294 -14.13 13.02 -11.44
C SER A 294 -13.90 13.35 -12.91
N SER A 295 -14.68 12.79 -13.81
CA SER A 295 -14.48 13.00 -15.24
C SER A 295 -15.80 12.90 -15.99
N VAL A 296 -15.89 13.65 -17.08
CA VAL A 296 -16.96 13.56 -18.05
C VAL A 296 -16.32 13.32 -19.41
N TYR A 297 -16.70 12.22 -20.05
CA TYR A 297 -16.18 11.90 -21.38
C TYR A 297 -16.43 13.04 -22.38
N GLY A 298 -15.38 13.49 -23.06
CA GLY A 298 -15.38 14.65 -23.96
C GLY A 298 -15.21 16.02 -23.29
N GLN A 299 -15.09 16.10 -21.95
CA GLN A 299 -14.95 17.38 -21.23
C GLN A 299 -13.73 17.48 -20.32
N GLY A 300 -12.96 16.38 -20.20
CA GLY A 300 -11.77 16.31 -19.38
C GLY A 300 -11.97 15.62 -18.04
N SER A 301 -10.92 15.62 -17.22
CA SER A 301 -10.89 14.96 -15.93
C SER A 301 -10.34 15.87 -14.84
N THR A 302 -10.66 15.54 -13.59
CA THR A 302 -10.05 16.13 -12.40
C THR A 302 -9.60 15.02 -11.48
N PHE A 303 -8.30 14.93 -11.28
CA PHE A 303 -7.70 14.05 -10.28
C PHE A 303 -7.48 14.84 -9.00
N SER A 304 -8.09 14.40 -7.92
CA SER A 304 -8.00 15.02 -6.60
C SER A 304 -7.15 14.16 -5.67
N VAL A 305 -5.97 14.65 -5.33
CA VAL A 305 -5.03 14.03 -4.39
C VAL A 305 -5.26 14.63 -3.02
N PHE A 306 -5.44 13.78 -2.01
CA PHE A 306 -5.65 14.19 -0.63
C PHE A 306 -4.44 13.76 0.21
N LEU A 307 -3.76 14.73 0.82
CA LEU A 307 -2.62 14.52 1.72
C LEU A 307 -3.02 14.89 3.15
N PRO A 308 -2.58 14.15 4.19
CA PRO A 308 -2.86 14.48 5.58
C PRO A 308 -2.25 15.84 5.94
N LYS A 309 -2.90 16.58 6.87
CA LYS A 309 -2.33 17.81 7.45
C LYS A 309 -1.37 17.55 8.60
N SER A 310 -1.49 16.39 9.22
CA SER A 310 -0.64 15.98 10.36
C SER A 310 -0.39 14.47 10.28
N ALA A 311 0.64 14.04 11.00
CA ALA A 311 1.00 12.62 11.15
C ALA A 311 -0.07 11.81 11.87
#